data_743c2f45bd383492ef23a030bf9943b0
#
_entry.id   743c2f45bd383492ef23a030bf9943b0
#
_cell.length_a   1.000
_cell.length_b   1.000
_cell.length_c   1.000
_cell.angle_alpha   90.00
_cell.angle_beta   90.00
_cell.angle_gamma   90.00
#
_symmetry.space_group_name_H-M   'P 1'
#
loop_
_entity.id
_entity.type
_entity.pdbx_description
1 polymer ?
#
loop_
_entity_poly.entity_id
_entity_poly.type
_entity_poly.pdbx_seq_one_letter_code
_entity_poly.pdbx_strand_id
1 'polypeptide(L)'
;IYQIIEHLLAFEKYKKLVIYTNGMIPLKADYRDLLLNEKIVFSVTDYGDLARNTSGFVKQLEDWGCVYRAHPPEHWTDSGRIAKQHRRDDQNQKLFDECCGKNLWTLSDKGFGRCPFAVNAAHLGAFDFADDSVVAVGDAEKLKKYVVDQNFLTACDLCNGRAFSADEITPAIQTRTPLTMEL
;
A
#
# COMPACT_ATOMS: atom_id res chain seq x y z
N ILE A 1 0.34 -3.21 14.97
CA ILE A 1 1.46 -3.41 14.03
C ILE A 1 2.53 -4.34 14.61
N TYR A 2 2.91 -4.22 15.89
CA TYR A 2 4.03 -4.96 16.48
C TYR A 2 3.81 -6.48 16.47
N GLN A 3 2.61 -6.97 16.81
CA GLN A 3 2.26 -8.40 16.72
C GLN A 3 2.37 -8.93 15.27
N ILE A 4 2.05 -8.10 14.28
CA ILE A 4 2.22 -8.47 12.87
C ILE A 4 3.71 -8.62 12.55
N ILE A 5 4.54 -7.69 13.02
CA ILE A 5 5.99 -7.73 12.83
C ILE A 5 6.58 -8.98 13.48
N GLU A 6 6.23 -9.26 14.74
CA GLU A 6 6.67 -10.48 15.46
C GLU A 6 6.33 -11.75 14.67
N HIS A 7 5.09 -11.83 14.20
CA HIS A 7 4.64 -12.98 13.43
C HIS A 7 5.38 -13.10 12.10
N LEU A 8 5.57 -11.99 11.37
CA LEU A 8 6.30 -11.99 10.10
C LEU A 8 7.78 -12.35 10.29
N LEU A 9 8.42 -11.93 11.37
CA LEU A 9 9.83 -12.25 11.63
C LEU A 9 10.07 -13.75 11.87
N ALA A 10 9.03 -14.51 12.21
CA ALA A 10 9.12 -15.97 12.33
C ALA A 10 9.26 -16.69 10.97
N PHE A 11 8.99 -16.02 9.85
CA PHE A 11 9.17 -16.59 8.51
C PHE A 11 10.58 -16.31 7.96
N GLU A 12 11.17 -17.30 7.30
CA GLU A 12 12.52 -17.19 6.76
C GLU A 12 12.59 -16.80 5.28
N LYS A 13 11.46 -16.89 4.56
CA LYS A 13 11.43 -16.80 3.08
C LYS A 13 11.52 -15.40 2.49
N TYR A 14 11.56 -14.34 3.29
CA TYR A 14 11.71 -12.98 2.81
C TYR A 14 13.05 -12.36 3.24
N LYS A 15 13.52 -11.40 2.48
CA LYS A 15 14.83 -10.76 2.72
C LYS A 15 14.73 -9.56 3.65
N LYS A 16 13.70 -8.75 3.49
CA LYS A 16 13.48 -7.51 4.25
C LYS A 16 12.00 -7.31 4.52
N LEU A 17 11.71 -6.75 5.68
CA LEU A 17 10.41 -6.23 6.08
C LEU A 17 10.50 -4.70 6.05
N VAL A 18 9.86 -4.08 5.06
CA VAL A 18 9.89 -2.62 4.93
C VAL A 18 8.64 -2.04 5.56
N ILE A 19 8.83 -1.13 6.52
CA ILE A 19 7.75 -0.40 7.20
C ILE A 19 7.66 0.99 6.60
N TYR A 20 6.63 1.24 5.81
CA TYR A 20 6.32 2.57 5.27
C TYR A 20 5.57 3.40 6.29
N THR A 21 6.04 4.61 6.55
CA THR A 21 5.44 5.51 7.53
C THR A 21 5.69 6.97 7.18
N ASN A 22 4.82 7.86 7.64
CA ASN A 22 5.05 9.31 7.62
C ASN A 22 5.68 9.83 8.94
N GLY A 23 6.01 8.94 9.86
CA GLY A 23 6.64 9.28 11.13
C GLY A 23 5.78 10.07 12.12
N MET A 24 4.45 10.10 11.94
CA MET A 24 3.58 10.89 12.81
C MET A 24 3.34 10.26 14.17
N ILE A 25 3.45 8.94 14.28
CA ILE A 25 3.21 8.19 15.51
C ILE A 25 4.54 7.64 16.03
N PRO A 26 4.97 8.05 17.22
CA PRO A 26 6.23 7.56 17.79
C PRO A 26 6.18 6.05 18.06
N LEU A 27 7.34 5.42 18.00
CA LEU A 27 7.49 4.00 18.31
C LEU A 27 7.35 3.78 19.83
N LYS A 28 6.75 2.65 20.20
CA LYS A 28 6.64 2.25 21.60
C LYS A 28 7.96 1.63 22.09
N ALA A 29 8.46 2.12 23.21
CA ALA A 29 9.74 1.70 23.78
C ALA A 29 9.82 0.20 24.07
N ASP A 30 8.72 -0.42 24.49
CA ASP A 30 8.61 -1.85 24.80
C ASP A 30 8.96 -2.76 23.61
N TYR A 31 8.91 -2.24 22.40
CA TYR A 31 9.20 -2.99 21.16
C TYR A 31 10.53 -2.63 20.53
N ARG A 32 11.40 -1.90 21.23
CA ARG A 32 12.69 -1.48 20.71
C ARG A 32 13.51 -2.67 20.18
N ASP A 33 13.68 -3.70 20.98
CA ASP A 33 14.51 -4.86 20.63
C ASP A 33 13.97 -5.61 19.41
N LEU A 34 12.64 -5.70 19.29
CA LEU A 34 11.97 -6.24 18.09
C LEU A 34 12.34 -5.46 16.83
N LEU A 35 12.31 -4.12 16.93
CA LEU A 35 12.52 -3.21 15.79
C LEU A 35 13.99 -3.09 15.38
N LEU A 36 14.92 -3.55 16.21
CA LEU A 36 16.35 -3.64 15.89
C LEU A 36 16.71 -4.85 15.02
N ASN A 37 15.74 -5.71 14.69
CA ASN A 37 16.00 -6.86 13.83
C ASN A 37 16.54 -6.41 12.47
N GLU A 38 17.64 -7.02 12.02
CA GLU A 38 18.32 -6.69 10.77
C GLU A 38 17.48 -6.76 9.50
N LYS A 39 16.38 -7.53 9.54
CA LYS A 39 15.44 -7.63 8.41
C LYS A 39 14.51 -6.43 8.32
N ILE A 40 14.38 -5.62 9.36
CA ILE A 40 13.48 -4.45 9.39
C ILE A 40 14.17 -3.23 8.80
N VAL A 41 13.45 -2.54 7.92
CA VAL A 41 13.88 -1.26 7.35
C VAL A 41 12.69 -0.29 7.38
N PHE A 42 12.88 0.89 7.93
CA PHE A 42 11.88 1.94 7.88
C PHE A 42 12.05 2.79 6.61
N SER A 43 10.98 2.96 5.86
CA SER A 43 10.88 3.94 4.77
C SER A 43 10.02 5.10 5.27
N VAL A 44 10.65 6.20 5.62
CA VAL A 44 9.99 7.36 6.23
C VAL A 44 9.76 8.40 5.15
N THR A 45 8.49 8.68 4.84
CA THR A 45 8.16 9.77 3.91
C THR A 45 8.02 11.06 4.71
N ASP A 46 8.92 12.00 4.45
CA ASP A 46 8.92 13.31 5.08
C ASP A 46 8.09 14.31 4.27
N TYR A 47 6.94 14.68 4.79
CA TYR A 47 6.06 15.69 4.19
C TYR A 47 6.38 17.13 4.65
N GLY A 48 7.55 17.35 5.23
CA GLY A 48 8.00 18.66 5.70
C GLY A 48 7.05 19.22 6.78
N ASP A 49 6.72 20.48 6.66
CA ASP A 49 5.87 21.20 7.64
C ASP A 49 4.47 20.60 7.82
N LEU A 50 4.04 19.77 6.88
CA LEU A 50 2.76 19.06 6.95
C LEU A 50 2.80 17.84 7.87
N ALA A 51 4.00 17.36 8.24
CA ALA A 51 4.21 16.17 9.06
C ALA A 51 4.98 16.54 10.35
N ARG A 52 4.27 17.02 11.35
CA ARG A 52 4.80 17.70 12.55
C ARG A 52 5.73 16.87 13.42
N ASN A 53 5.70 15.55 13.33
CA ASN A 53 6.48 14.69 14.22
C ASN A 53 7.53 13.86 13.48
N THR A 54 7.67 14.01 12.16
CA THR A 54 8.59 13.19 11.37
C THR A 54 10.03 13.34 11.85
N SER A 55 10.49 14.56 12.16
CA SER A 55 11.84 14.79 12.69
C SER A 55 12.07 14.09 14.03
N GLY A 56 11.10 14.14 14.94
CA GLY A 56 11.16 13.41 16.22
C GLY A 56 11.17 11.90 16.05
N PHE A 57 10.41 11.39 15.08
CA PHE A 57 10.40 9.97 14.74
C PHE A 57 11.74 9.50 14.14
N VAL A 58 12.31 10.27 13.21
CA VAL A 58 13.62 9.98 12.62
C VAL A 58 14.69 9.97 13.71
N LYS A 59 14.69 10.99 14.59
CA LYS A 59 15.59 11.00 15.74
C LYS A 59 15.45 9.77 16.63
N GLN A 60 14.22 9.30 16.87
CA GLN A 60 13.98 8.08 17.65
C GLN A 60 14.58 6.85 16.96
N LEU A 61 14.48 6.73 15.63
CA LEU A 61 15.11 5.65 14.86
C LEU A 61 16.63 5.69 14.99
N GLU A 62 17.23 6.87 14.91
CA GLU A 62 18.68 7.09 15.10
C GLU A 62 19.15 6.72 16.50
N ASP A 63 18.47 7.25 17.52
CA ASP A 63 18.79 7.00 18.93
C ASP A 63 18.67 5.50 19.29
N TRP A 64 17.81 4.77 18.60
CA TRP A 64 17.66 3.32 18.78
C TRP A 64 18.61 2.50 17.93
N GLY A 65 19.17 3.05 16.85
CA GLY A 65 20.00 2.33 15.89
C GLY A 65 19.22 1.51 14.87
N CYS A 66 17.97 1.88 14.60
CA CYS A 66 17.13 1.23 13.59
C CYS A 66 17.63 1.55 12.17
N VAL A 67 17.49 0.61 11.24
CA VAL A 67 17.79 0.85 9.82
C VAL A 67 16.64 1.63 9.19
N TYR A 68 16.93 2.78 8.61
CA TYR A 68 15.91 3.61 7.99
C TYR A 68 16.42 4.37 6.75
N ARG A 69 15.49 4.85 5.94
CA ARG A 69 15.66 5.83 4.87
C ARG A 69 14.56 6.87 5.01
N ALA A 70 14.91 8.14 5.18
CA ALA A 70 13.99 9.26 5.07
C ALA A 70 14.10 9.89 3.68
N HIS A 71 12.96 10.22 3.08
CA HIS A 71 12.90 10.82 1.74
C HIS A 71 11.62 11.68 1.61
N PRO A 72 11.63 12.68 0.72
CA PRO A 72 10.42 13.44 0.41
C PRO A 72 9.36 12.53 -0.23
N PRO A 73 8.07 12.95 -0.28
CA PRO A 73 7.05 12.24 -1.04
C PRO A 73 7.41 12.25 -2.52
N GLU A 74 7.35 11.09 -3.15
CA GLU A 74 7.73 10.86 -4.54
C GLU A 74 6.59 10.13 -5.27
N HIS A 75 6.45 10.40 -6.57
CA HIS A 75 5.62 9.63 -7.49
C HIS A 75 4.13 9.52 -7.10
N TRP A 76 3.55 10.59 -6.59
CA TRP A 76 2.11 10.65 -6.45
C TRP A 76 1.48 10.85 -7.83
N THR A 77 0.59 9.94 -8.21
CA THR A 77 -0.14 10.00 -9.47
C THR A 77 -1.63 10.00 -9.21
N ASP A 78 -2.41 10.63 -10.08
CA ASP A 78 -3.85 10.61 -9.98
C ASP A 78 -4.42 9.26 -10.40
N SER A 79 -4.82 8.46 -9.43
CA SER A 79 -5.50 7.18 -9.67
C SER A 79 -6.96 7.35 -10.12
N GLY A 80 -7.44 8.57 -10.24
CA GLY A 80 -8.80 8.89 -10.59
C GLY A 80 -9.78 8.75 -9.44
N ARG A 81 -11.03 9.03 -9.74
CA ARG A 81 -12.15 8.81 -8.82
C ARG A 81 -12.66 7.40 -9.02
N ILE A 82 -13.21 6.81 -7.96
CA ILE A 82 -13.85 5.50 -8.01
C ILE A 82 -15.16 5.63 -8.82
N ALA A 83 -15.06 5.59 -10.15
CA ALA A 83 -16.18 5.69 -11.06
C ALA A 83 -15.93 4.84 -12.31
N LYS A 84 -16.96 4.17 -12.82
CA LYS A 84 -16.87 3.37 -14.04
C LYS A 84 -16.48 4.26 -15.23
N GLN A 85 -15.45 3.86 -15.91
CA GLN A 85 -14.94 4.53 -17.12
C GLN A 85 -15.56 3.93 -18.41
N HIS A 86 -16.24 2.78 -18.27
CA HIS A 86 -16.84 2.04 -19.38
C HIS A 86 -15.85 1.70 -20.50
N ARG A 87 -14.62 1.34 -20.10
CA ARG A 87 -13.57 0.92 -21.03
C ARG A 87 -13.86 -0.48 -21.59
N ARG A 88 -13.42 -0.70 -22.83
CA ARG A 88 -13.41 -2.06 -23.41
C ARG A 88 -12.31 -2.90 -22.73
N ASP A 89 -12.42 -4.20 -22.81
CA ASP A 89 -11.49 -5.14 -22.19
C ASP A 89 -10.05 -4.95 -22.67
N ASP A 90 -9.84 -4.66 -23.98
CA ASP A 90 -8.52 -4.38 -24.53
C ASP A 90 -7.88 -3.12 -23.93
N GLN A 91 -8.69 -2.12 -23.61
CA GLN A 91 -8.23 -0.89 -22.95
C GLN A 91 -7.90 -1.12 -21.49
N ASN A 92 -8.72 -1.90 -20.77
CA ASN A 92 -8.46 -2.29 -19.38
C ASN A 92 -7.22 -3.19 -19.27
N GLN A 93 -7.02 -4.11 -20.22
CA GLN A 93 -5.82 -4.95 -20.27
C GLN A 93 -4.56 -4.11 -20.48
N LYS A 94 -4.58 -3.19 -21.44
CA LYS A 94 -3.47 -2.27 -21.67
C LYS A 94 -3.14 -1.43 -20.43
N LEU A 95 -4.16 -0.88 -19.77
CA LEU A 95 -3.99 -0.12 -18.53
C LEU A 95 -3.39 -0.98 -17.43
N PHE A 96 -3.81 -2.23 -17.28
CA PHE A 96 -3.26 -3.18 -16.33
C PHE A 96 -1.80 -3.52 -16.63
N ASP A 97 -1.45 -3.76 -17.89
CA ASP A 97 -0.10 -4.11 -18.30
C ASP A 97 0.92 -3.01 -18.01
N GLU A 98 0.51 -1.76 -18.10
CA GLU A 98 1.33 -0.58 -17.83
C GLU A 98 1.33 -0.17 -16.35
N CYS A 99 0.42 -0.72 -15.52
CA CYS A 99 0.22 -0.30 -14.15
C CYS A 99 1.24 -0.92 -13.18
N CYS A 100 1.88 -0.09 -12.35
CA CYS A 100 2.77 -0.58 -11.28
C CYS A 100 2.01 -1.40 -10.22
N GLY A 101 0.71 -1.15 -10.04
CA GLY A 101 -0.14 -1.85 -9.06
C GLY A 101 -0.36 -3.33 -9.35
N LYS A 102 -0.16 -3.79 -10.60
CA LYS A 102 -0.32 -5.20 -10.99
C LYS A 102 0.59 -6.17 -10.24
N ASN A 103 1.74 -5.69 -9.77
CA ASN A 103 2.71 -6.49 -9.02
C ASN A 103 2.66 -6.24 -7.50
N LEU A 104 1.70 -5.47 -7.03
CA LEU A 104 1.51 -5.19 -5.61
C LEU A 104 0.43 -6.10 -5.04
N TRP A 105 0.79 -6.84 -4.00
CA TRP A 105 -0.07 -7.77 -3.32
C TRP A 105 -0.45 -7.22 -1.95
N THR A 106 -1.71 -7.38 -1.58
CA THR A 106 -2.25 -6.90 -0.32
C THR A 106 -2.91 -8.06 0.42
N LEU A 107 -2.50 -8.26 1.67
CA LEU A 107 -3.18 -9.16 2.59
C LEU A 107 -4.03 -8.32 3.55
N SER A 108 -5.30 -8.67 3.66
CA SER A 108 -6.27 -8.02 4.55
C SER A 108 -7.08 -9.06 5.31
N ASP A 109 -7.95 -8.62 6.21
CA ASP A 109 -8.92 -9.47 6.92
C ASP A 109 -9.94 -10.11 5.96
N LYS A 110 -10.14 -9.57 4.77
CA LYS A 110 -11.02 -10.15 3.74
C LYS A 110 -10.32 -11.17 2.85
N GLY A 111 -9.00 -11.20 2.85
CA GLY A 111 -8.22 -12.13 2.04
C GLY A 111 -7.01 -11.50 1.39
N PHE A 112 -6.54 -12.14 0.33
CA PHE A 112 -5.37 -11.78 -0.44
C PHE A 112 -5.79 -11.24 -1.80
N GLY A 113 -5.30 -10.06 -2.16
CA GLY A 113 -5.68 -9.42 -3.41
C GLY A 113 -4.50 -8.77 -4.13
N ARG A 114 -4.66 -8.61 -5.43
CA ARG A 114 -3.76 -7.84 -6.28
C ARG A 114 -4.24 -6.40 -6.34
N CYS A 115 -3.31 -5.46 -6.36
CA CYS A 115 -3.57 -4.02 -6.40
C CYS A 115 -4.23 -3.47 -5.11
N PRO A 116 -3.50 -2.62 -4.36
CA PRO A 116 -4.04 -1.99 -3.15
C PRO A 116 -5.33 -1.19 -3.38
N PHE A 117 -5.47 -0.57 -4.56
CA PHE A 117 -6.69 0.15 -4.93
C PHE A 117 -7.90 -0.78 -4.97
N ALA A 118 -7.80 -1.92 -5.69
CA ALA A 118 -8.89 -2.88 -5.80
C ALA A 118 -9.29 -3.48 -4.44
N VAL A 119 -8.28 -3.85 -3.62
CA VAL A 119 -8.52 -4.40 -2.28
C VAL A 119 -9.21 -3.39 -1.36
N ASN A 120 -8.74 -2.13 -1.37
CA ASN A 120 -9.34 -1.09 -0.54
C ASN A 120 -10.74 -0.70 -1.02
N ALA A 121 -10.98 -0.65 -2.32
CA ALA A 121 -12.29 -0.37 -2.87
C ALA A 121 -13.31 -1.49 -2.52
N ALA A 122 -12.89 -2.76 -2.59
CA ALA A 122 -13.68 -3.88 -2.11
C ALA A 122 -13.98 -3.78 -0.60
N HIS A 123 -13.00 -3.33 0.18
CA HIS A 123 -13.14 -3.12 1.63
C HIS A 123 -14.16 -2.05 1.98
N LEU A 124 -14.16 -0.96 1.22
CA LEU A 124 -15.10 0.15 1.39
C LEU A 124 -16.51 -0.19 0.89
N GLY A 125 -16.71 -1.33 0.23
CA GLY A 125 -18.00 -1.69 -0.36
C GLY A 125 -18.41 -0.70 -1.47
N ALA A 126 -17.43 -0.06 -2.10
CA ALA A 126 -17.70 0.99 -3.10
C ALA A 126 -18.39 0.45 -4.34
N PHE A 127 -18.27 -0.87 -4.62
CA PHE A 127 -18.88 -1.56 -5.76
C PHE A 127 -19.13 -3.04 -5.46
N ASP A 128 -20.01 -3.65 -6.22
CA ASP A 128 -20.05 -5.10 -6.36
C ASP A 128 -18.83 -5.53 -7.17
N PHE A 129 -17.75 -5.83 -6.47
CA PHE A 129 -16.53 -6.34 -7.10
C PHE A 129 -16.75 -7.80 -7.51
N ALA A 130 -16.31 -8.10 -8.73
CA ALA A 130 -16.13 -9.48 -9.12
C ALA A 130 -15.09 -10.16 -8.20
N ASP A 131 -15.17 -11.47 -8.08
CA ASP A 131 -14.28 -12.33 -7.26
C ASP A 131 -12.79 -12.25 -7.67
N ASP A 132 -12.45 -11.37 -8.62
CA ASP A 132 -11.10 -11.15 -9.12
C ASP A 132 -10.26 -10.20 -8.26
N SER A 133 -10.88 -9.46 -7.35
CA SER A 133 -10.19 -8.44 -6.55
C SER A 133 -9.58 -8.99 -5.26
N VAL A 134 -10.25 -9.93 -4.60
CA VAL A 134 -9.80 -10.55 -3.35
C VAL A 134 -10.12 -12.04 -3.33
N VAL A 135 -9.12 -12.85 -2.97
CA VAL A 135 -9.24 -14.31 -2.87
C VAL A 135 -9.06 -14.75 -1.42
N ALA A 136 -9.89 -15.68 -0.96
CA ALA A 136 -9.75 -16.25 0.38
C ALA A 136 -8.41 -16.98 0.55
N VAL A 137 -7.74 -16.77 1.69
CA VAL A 137 -6.40 -17.30 1.94
C VAL A 137 -6.36 -18.80 2.26
N GLY A 138 -7.50 -19.44 2.50
CA GLY A 138 -7.57 -20.86 2.87
C GLY A 138 -7.38 -21.86 1.71
N ASP A 139 -7.40 -21.41 0.46
CA ASP A 139 -7.30 -22.25 -0.74
C ASP A 139 -5.99 -22.00 -1.49
N ALA A 140 -5.00 -22.85 -1.27
CA ALA A 140 -3.68 -22.70 -1.86
C ALA A 140 -3.66 -22.82 -3.39
N GLU A 141 -4.50 -23.65 -3.98
CA GLU A 141 -4.56 -23.82 -5.44
C GLU A 141 -5.22 -22.60 -6.10
N LYS A 142 -6.29 -22.08 -5.51
CA LYS A 142 -6.92 -20.84 -5.95
C LYS A 142 -5.94 -19.66 -5.85
N LEU A 143 -5.19 -19.56 -4.75
CA LEU A 143 -4.15 -18.53 -4.58
C LEU A 143 -3.05 -18.63 -5.64
N LYS A 144 -2.54 -19.84 -5.92
CA LYS A 144 -1.52 -20.03 -6.95
C LYS A 144 -2.04 -19.59 -8.32
N LYS A 145 -3.24 -20.02 -8.70
CA LYS A 145 -3.87 -19.61 -9.95
C LYS A 145 -3.99 -18.08 -10.03
N TYR A 146 -4.48 -17.47 -8.97
CA TYR A 146 -4.67 -16.01 -8.89
C TYR A 146 -3.36 -15.23 -9.03
N VAL A 147 -2.27 -15.71 -8.41
CA VAL A 147 -0.97 -15.05 -8.46
C VAL A 147 -0.36 -15.07 -9.87
N VAL A 148 -0.58 -16.14 -10.64
CA VAL A 148 -0.02 -16.26 -12.01
C VAL A 148 -0.92 -15.65 -13.09
N ASP A 149 -2.17 -15.32 -12.75
CA ASP A 149 -3.08 -14.69 -13.69
C ASP A 149 -2.59 -13.29 -14.07
N GLN A 150 -2.58 -12.99 -15.35
CA GLN A 150 -2.15 -11.71 -15.92
C GLN A 150 -3.31 -10.91 -16.54
N ASN A 151 -4.55 -11.33 -16.29
CA ASN A 151 -5.71 -10.58 -16.74
C ASN A 151 -5.92 -9.33 -15.88
N PHE A 152 -6.50 -8.29 -16.49
CA PHE A 152 -6.92 -7.10 -15.76
C PHE A 152 -8.01 -7.45 -14.72
N LEU A 153 -8.15 -6.61 -13.71
CA LEU A 153 -9.20 -6.74 -12.69
C LEU A 153 -10.42 -5.90 -13.09
N THR A 154 -11.60 -6.32 -12.66
CA THR A 154 -12.83 -5.50 -12.80
C THR A 154 -12.61 -4.08 -12.25
N ALA A 155 -11.84 -3.94 -11.18
CA ALA A 155 -11.47 -2.65 -10.60
C ALA A 155 -10.63 -1.76 -11.53
N CYS A 156 -10.00 -2.31 -12.58
CA CYS A 156 -9.24 -1.48 -13.54
C CYS A 156 -10.13 -0.49 -14.29
N ASP A 157 -11.40 -0.82 -14.52
CA ASP A 157 -12.34 0.13 -15.13
C ASP A 157 -12.73 1.30 -14.23
N LEU A 158 -12.29 1.30 -12.97
CA LEU A 158 -12.65 2.30 -11.96
C LEU A 158 -11.52 3.27 -11.63
N CYS A 159 -10.35 3.12 -12.23
CA CYS A 159 -9.20 3.97 -11.95
C CYS A 159 -8.48 4.39 -13.25
N ASN A 160 -7.60 5.39 -13.14
CA ASN A 160 -6.80 5.86 -14.27
C ASN A 160 -5.54 5.01 -14.51
N GLY A 161 -5.35 3.93 -13.73
CA GLY A 161 -4.08 3.22 -13.71
C GLY A 161 -2.99 3.98 -12.94
N ARG A 162 -1.81 3.40 -12.88
CA ARG A 162 -0.62 4.00 -12.26
C ARG A 162 0.60 3.62 -13.08
N ALA A 163 0.67 4.13 -14.30
CA ALA A 163 1.85 3.99 -15.13
C ALA A 163 3.01 4.80 -14.52
N PHE A 164 4.24 4.27 -14.63
CA PHE A 164 5.42 5.02 -14.19
C PHE A 164 5.66 6.31 -15.00
N SER A 165 5.05 6.41 -16.15
CA SER A 165 5.09 7.59 -17.02
C SER A 165 3.92 8.55 -16.79
N ALA A 166 3.04 8.27 -15.83
CA ALA A 166 1.92 9.16 -15.52
C ALA A 166 2.41 10.46 -14.88
N ASP A 167 1.70 11.54 -15.17
CA ASP A 167 1.99 12.84 -14.58
C ASP A 167 1.90 12.80 -13.06
N GLU A 168 2.86 13.43 -12.40
CA GLU A 168 2.89 13.54 -10.96
C GLU A 168 1.91 14.63 -10.50
N ILE A 169 1.24 14.34 -9.39
CA ILE A 169 0.37 15.29 -8.70
C ILE A 169 0.96 15.66 -7.34
N THR A 170 0.55 16.82 -6.84
CA THR A 170 0.92 17.24 -5.48
C THR A 170 0.44 16.22 -4.46
N PRO A 171 1.32 15.78 -3.54
CA PRO A 171 0.95 14.88 -2.46
C PRO A 171 -0.21 15.41 -1.63
N ALA A 172 -1.08 14.52 -1.16
CA ALA A 172 -2.17 14.88 -0.28
C ALA A 172 -1.63 15.49 1.02
N ILE A 173 -2.24 16.58 1.46
CA ILE A 173 -1.92 17.20 2.72
C ILE A 173 -2.67 16.50 3.87
N GLN A 174 -2.01 16.40 5.01
CA GLN A 174 -2.65 15.91 6.21
C GLN A 174 -3.48 17.02 6.86
N THR A 175 -4.79 16.84 6.95
CA THR A 175 -5.69 17.80 7.61
C THR A 175 -5.91 17.43 9.06
N ARG A 176 -6.20 18.45 9.92
CA ARG A 176 -6.56 18.22 11.33
C ARG A 176 -7.99 17.73 11.49
N THR A 177 -8.84 18.15 10.59
CA THR A 177 -10.26 17.83 10.57
C THR A 177 -10.53 16.95 9.35
N PRO A 178 -11.29 15.87 9.48
CA PRO A 178 -11.71 15.08 8.33
C PRO A 178 -12.40 15.97 7.29
N LEU A 179 -12.03 15.81 6.04
CA LEU A 179 -12.75 16.44 4.94
C LEU A 179 -14.00 15.60 4.67
N THR A 180 -15.18 16.22 4.74
CA THR A 180 -16.39 15.62 4.21
C THR A 180 -16.36 15.72 2.71
N MET A 181 -16.35 14.56 2.01
CA MET A 181 -16.59 14.54 0.57
C MET A 181 -18.10 14.49 0.34
N GLU A 182 -18.64 15.46 -0.38
CA GLU A 182 -19.94 15.32 -1.00
C GLU A 182 -19.80 14.29 -2.14
N LEU A 183 -20.51 13.16 -2.01
CA LEU A 183 -20.57 12.09 -3.00
C LEU A 183 -21.55 12.44 -4.10
#